data_af719520a194f48e3842b8f25d2e1171
#
_entry.id   af719520a194f48e3842b8f25d2e1171
#
_cell.length_a   1.000
_cell.length_b   1.000
_cell.length_c   1.000
_cell.angle_alpha   90.00
_cell.angle_beta   90.00
_cell.angle_gamma   90.00
#
_symmetry.space_group_name_H-M   'P 1'
#
loop_
_entity.id
_entity.type
_entity.pdbx_description
1 polymer ?
#
loop_
_entity_poly.entity_id
_entity_poly.type
_entity_poly.pdbx_seq_one_letter_code
_entity_poly.pdbx_strand_id
1 'polypeptide(L)'
;FSDYIYSENFPGINRIMTGMRANNQVDIQWELYKVGETGEHKAIRTLSSQSLRDVLKGTGKSCDLDAIYKLKAAYLRKQINIKVNQDSFAVFMNNFRSRNSFSRVTFECLAEEFEREFNFDLVEATCELYDQHGLAALRVQDIEQYTGKGNEGPMLAFSVWNSSDVNGIISAYTDKGDGSRDLLNVGDFMIRAGECSRICFPLSHSVGGVILQSNLAQNIPGNYIYNFMEFPQEA
;
A
#
# COMPACT_ATOMS: atom_id res chain seq x y z
N PHE A 1 -12.62 15.19 17.67
CA PHE A 1 -11.29 15.66 18.05
C PHE A 1 -10.31 15.14 17.00
N SER A 2 -9.79 16.04 16.18
CA SER A 2 -8.73 15.68 15.23
C SER A 2 -7.42 15.67 16.00
N ASP A 3 -6.79 14.49 16.08
CA ASP A 3 -5.42 14.39 16.56
C ASP A 3 -4.57 15.27 15.64
N TYR A 4 -3.93 16.27 16.19
CA TYR A 4 -3.11 17.17 15.42
C TYR A 4 -1.63 16.78 15.54
N ILE A 5 -1.13 16.14 14.50
CA ILE A 5 0.29 15.81 14.35
C ILE A 5 0.90 16.83 13.40
N TYR A 6 2.00 17.48 13.79
CA TYR A 6 2.68 18.45 12.97
C TYR A 6 4.17 18.18 12.87
N SER A 7 4.80 18.66 11.82
CA SER A 7 6.25 18.72 11.67
C SER A 7 6.60 19.90 10.77
N GLU A 8 7.68 20.58 11.09
CA GLU A 8 8.24 21.62 10.23
C GLU A 8 8.91 21.01 9.00
N ASN A 9 9.48 19.81 9.14
CA ASN A 9 10.18 19.09 8.08
C ASN A 9 9.22 18.43 7.08
N PHE A 10 7.99 18.10 7.52
CA PHE A 10 7.01 17.37 6.73
C PHE A 10 5.66 18.11 6.68
N PRO A 11 5.57 19.19 5.87
CA PRO A 11 4.33 19.93 5.72
C PRO A 11 3.15 19.04 5.27
N GLY A 12 2.02 19.10 5.99
CA GLY A 12 0.84 18.30 5.69
C GLY A 12 0.88 16.86 6.19
N ILE A 13 1.90 16.48 7.01
CA ILE A 13 2.01 15.11 7.57
C ILE A 13 0.73 14.65 8.28
N ASN A 14 0.00 15.57 8.92
CA ASN A 14 -1.27 15.24 9.57
C ASN A 14 -2.30 14.64 8.60
N ARG A 15 -2.34 15.09 7.34
CA ARG A 15 -3.23 14.53 6.30
C ARG A 15 -2.83 13.10 5.95
N ILE A 16 -1.54 12.84 5.82
CA ILE A 16 -1.00 11.49 5.58
C ILE A 16 -1.36 10.58 6.76
N MET A 17 -1.04 10.99 7.98
CA MET A 17 -1.34 10.21 9.19
C MET A 17 -2.85 9.96 9.38
N THR A 18 -3.70 10.91 9.02
CA THR A 18 -5.16 10.75 9.05
C THR A 18 -5.62 9.78 7.96
N GLY A 19 -5.08 9.90 6.74
CA GLY A 19 -5.42 9.03 5.61
C GLY A 19 -5.06 7.57 5.84
N MET A 20 -3.97 7.30 6.58
CA MET A 20 -3.57 5.93 6.96
C MET A 20 -4.64 5.18 7.77
N ARG A 21 -5.53 5.89 8.46
CA ARG A 21 -6.63 5.28 9.23
C ARG A 21 -7.81 4.87 8.37
N ALA A 22 -8.09 5.66 7.33
CA ALA A 22 -9.26 5.46 6.49
C ALA A 22 -9.13 4.26 5.55
N ASN A 23 -7.92 3.73 5.37
CA ASN A 23 -7.59 2.84 4.27
C ASN A 23 -7.57 1.34 4.64
N ASN A 24 -8.49 0.88 5.49
CA ASN A 24 -8.65 -0.56 5.75
C ASN A 24 -9.54 -1.27 4.71
N GLN A 25 -10.16 -0.55 3.77
CA GLN A 25 -10.95 -1.15 2.71
C GLN A 25 -10.22 -1.03 1.39
N VAL A 26 -10.01 -2.17 0.74
CA VAL A 26 -9.66 -2.21 -0.68
C VAL A 26 -10.88 -1.74 -1.43
N ASP A 27 -10.88 -0.47 -1.78
CA ASP A 27 -11.86 0.06 -2.71
C ASP A 27 -11.45 -0.45 -4.09
N ILE A 28 -11.95 -1.64 -4.46
CA ILE A 28 -11.88 -2.10 -5.85
C ILE A 28 -12.83 -1.20 -6.60
N GLN A 29 -12.36 -0.02 -6.91
CA GLN A 29 -13.15 0.88 -7.71
C GLN A 29 -13.24 0.29 -9.11
N TRP A 30 -14.44 -0.09 -9.48
CA TRP A 30 -14.86 -0.39 -10.85
C TRP A 30 -14.76 0.87 -11.73
N GLU A 31 -13.75 1.70 -11.51
CA GLU A 31 -13.51 2.96 -12.22
C GLU A 31 -13.09 2.78 -13.68
N LEU A 32 -12.89 1.53 -14.12
CA LEU A 32 -12.67 1.19 -15.54
C LEU A 32 -13.74 1.76 -16.48
N TYR A 33 -14.88 2.18 -15.94
CA TYR A 33 -15.99 2.73 -16.73
C TYR A 33 -16.22 4.23 -16.53
N LYS A 34 -15.45 4.91 -15.70
CA LYS A 34 -15.59 6.37 -15.58
C LYS A 34 -14.95 7.04 -16.79
N VAL A 35 -15.79 7.71 -17.56
CA VAL A 35 -15.36 8.56 -18.65
C VAL A 35 -14.76 9.84 -18.04
N GLY A 36 -13.43 9.96 -18.09
CA GLY A 36 -12.70 11.13 -17.62
C GLY A 36 -11.52 10.82 -16.71
N GLU A 37 -10.64 11.79 -16.55
CA GLU A 37 -9.47 11.69 -15.68
C GLU A 37 -9.87 11.93 -14.23
N THR A 38 -9.67 10.92 -13.37
CA THR A 38 -9.94 11.02 -11.92
C THR A 38 -8.85 11.85 -11.22
N GLY A 39 -9.14 12.29 -9.97
CA GLY A 39 -8.14 12.95 -9.13
C GLY A 39 -6.92 12.06 -8.87
N GLU A 40 -7.12 10.74 -8.75
CA GLU A 40 -6.02 9.77 -8.58
C GLU A 40 -5.15 9.66 -9.83
N HIS A 41 -5.73 9.63 -11.04
CA HIS A 41 -4.95 9.64 -12.27
C HIS A 41 -4.10 10.92 -12.41
N LYS A 42 -4.66 12.08 -12.05
CA LYS A 42 -3.92 13.34 -12.02
C LYS A 42 -2.78 13.31 -11.01
N ALA A 43 -3.04 12.77 -9.82
CA ALA A 43 -2.03 12.61 -8.78
C ALA A 43 -0.89 11.69 -9.22
N ILE A 44 -1.20 10.52 -9.80
CA ILE A 44 -0.21 9.58 -10.35
C ILE A 44 0.63 10.25 -11.44
N ARG A 45 -0.01 10.96 -12.36
CA ARG A 45 0.72 11.69 -13.42
C ARG A 45 1.65 12.76 -12.85
N THR A 46 1.20 13.50 -11.82
CA THR A 46 2.01 14.50 -11.15
C THR A 46 3.22 13.85 -10.47
N LEU A 47 2.99 12.79 -9.68
CA LEU A 47 4.03 12.08 -8.93
C LEU A 47 4.99 11.28 -9.83
N SER A 48 4.63 11.00 -11.07
CA SER A 48 5.55 10.39 -12.06
C SER A 48 6.71 11.31 -12.44
N SER A 49 6.59 12.62 -12.23
CA SER A 49 7.60 13.61 -12.62
C SER A 49 8.03 14.55 -11.52
N GLN A 50 7.30 14.61 -10.40
CA GLN A 50 7.56 15.52 -9.29
C GLN A 50 7.47 14.78 -7.97
N SER A 51 8.32 15.17 -7.01
CA SER A 51 8.16 14.70 -5.63
C SER A 51 7.01 15.43 -4.93
N LEU A 52 6.52 14.88 -3.81
CA LEU A 52 5.54 15.59 -2.99
C LEU A 52 6.11 16.93 -2.49
N ARG A 53 7.39 16.98 -2.16
CA ARG A 53 8.06 18.21 -1.72
C ARG A 53 8.04 19.30 -2.80
N ASP A 54 8.24 18.94 -4.06
CA ASP A 54 8.17 19.89 -5.17
C ASP A 54 6.76 20.42 -5.40
N VAL A 55 5.78 19.54 -5.32
CA VAL A 55 4.37 19.92 -5.40
C VAL A 55 4.00 20.93 -4.32
N LEU A 56 4.48 20.72 -3.09
CA LEU A 56 4.21 21.62 -1.96
C LEU A 56 4.93 22.97 -2.05
N LYS A 57 6.05 23.07 -2.75
CA LYS A 57 6.73 24.35 -3.01
C LYS A 57 5.99 25.27 -4.00
N GLY A 58 4.91 24.78 -4.59
CA GLY A 58 3.95 25.65 -5.29
C GLY A 58 4.33 26.07 -6.70
N THR A 59 5.25 25.40 -7.35
CA THR A 59 5.58 25.66 -8.76
C THR A 59 4.68 24.91 -9.75
N GLY A 60 3.77 24.09 -9.24
CA GLY A 60 2.92 23.18 -10.03
C GLY A 60 1.56 23.76 -10.38
N LYS A 61 1.09 23.43 -11.58
CA LYS A 61 -0.30 23.57 -12.02
C LYS A 61 -1.22 22.87 -11.01
N SER A 62 -2.45 23.35 -10.90
CA SER A 62 -3.54 22.78 -10.08
C SER A 62 -3.47 21.24 -10.04
N CYS A 63 -2.83 20.68 -9.01
CA CYS A 63 -2.83 19.25 -8.73
C CYS A 63 -3.86 18.96 -7.62
N ASP A 64 -4.42 17.79 -7.65
CA ASP A 64 -5.31 17.33 -6.57
C ASP A 64 -4.44 16.88 -5.37
N LEU A 65 -4.11 17.84 -4.50
CA LEU A 65 -3.30 17.58 -3.30
C LEU A 65 -3.95 16.55 -2.38
N ASP A 66 -5.28 16.52 -2.28
CA ASP A 66 -5.97 15.57 -1.42
C ASP A 66 -5.83 14.14 -1.97
N ALA A 67 -5.89 13.96 -3.30
CA ALA A 67 -5.62 12.67 -3.92
C ALA A 67 -4.15 12.24 -3.72
N ILE A 68 -3.19 13.17 -3.83
CA ILE A 68 -1.78 12.88 -3.57
C ILE A 68 -1.58 12.43 -2.12
N TYR A 69 -2.12 13.16 -1.15
CA TYR A 69 -2.00 12.78 0.26
C TYR A 69 -2.64 11.41 0.53
N LYS A 70 -3.80 11.13 -0.05
CA LYS A 70 -4.47 9.83 0.07
C LYS A 70 -3.60 8.69 -0.45
N LEU A 71 -3.02 8.84 -1.65
CA LEU A 71 -2.14 7.83 -2.25
C LEU A 71 -0.86 7.61 -1.43
N LYS A 72 -0.23 8.71 -0.99
CA LYS A 72 0.99 8.64 -0.17
C LYS A 72 0.71 8.04 1.21
N ALA A 73 -0.45 8.34 1.82
CA ALA A 73 -0.88 7.73 3.07
C ALA A 73 -1.10 6.22 2.94
N ALA A 74 -1.76 5.79 1.86
CA ALA A 74 -1.96 4.37 1.56
C ALA A 74 -0.62 3.65 1.37
N TYR A 75 0.31 4.25 0.65
CA TYR A 75 1.64 3.69 0.42
C TYR A 75 2.44 3.55 1.72
N LEU A 76 2.50 4.60 2.55
CA LEU A 76 3.18 4.54 3.85
C LEU A 76 2.55 3.47 4.76
N ARG A 77 1.22 3.35 4.75
CA ARG A 77 0.54 2.29 5.49
C ARG A 77 0.99 0.90 5.05
N LYS A 78 1.17 0.69 3.74
CA LYS A 78 1.67 -0.57 3.18
C LYS A 78 3.13 -0.84 3.56
N GLN A 79 3.99 0.17 3.53
CA GLN A 79 5.37 0.05 4.02
C GLN A 79 5.41 -0.40 5.49
N ILE A 80 4.57 0.19 6.33
CA ILE A 80 4.46 -0.21 7.74
C ILE A 80 3.96 -1.66 7.85
N ASN A 81 2.91 -2.04 7.13
CA ASN A 81 2.32 -3.38 7.20
C ASN A 81 3.29 -4.52 6.81
N ILE A 82 4.31 -4.23 5.99
CA ILE A 82 5.36 -5.22 5.66
C ILE A 82 6.15 -5.65 6.88
N LYS A 83 6.32 -4.77 7.86
CA LYS A 83 7.14 -5.02 9.06
C LYS A 83 6.33 -5.10 10.35
N VAL A 84 5.18 -4.44 10.39
CA VAL A 84 4.37 -4.27 11.61
C VAL A 84 3.00 -4.88 11.41
N ASN A 85 2.62 -5.78 12.30
CA ASN A 85 1.27 -6.36 12.30
C ASN A 85 0.19 -5.26 12.46
N GLN A 86 -0.91 -5.39 11.72
CA GLN A 86 -1.99 -4.38 11.70
C GLN A 86 -2.63 -4.16 13.07
N ASP A 87 -2.83 -5.22 13.85
CA ASP A 87 -3.44 -5.12 15.18
C ASP A 87 -2.49 -4.42 16.15
N SER A 88 -1.20 -4.76 16.10
CA SER A 88 -0.17 -4.10 16.91
C SER A 88 -0.07 -2.62 16.58
N PHE A 89 -0.10 -2.26 15.29
CA PHE A 89 -0.15 -0.87 14.87
C PHE A 89 -1.40 -0.16 15.39
N ALA A 90 -2.57 -0.78 15.30
CA ALA A 90 -3.83 -0.19 15.77
C ALA A 90 -3.80 0.03 17.29
N VAL A 91 -3.30 -0.93 18.05
CA VAL A 91 -3.14 -0.83 19.52
C VAL A 91 -2.18 0.30 19.88
N PHE A 92 -1.01 0.36 19.22
CA PHE A 92 -0.03 1.43 19.42
C PHE A 92 -0.65 2.81 19.17
N MET A 93 -1.29 3.00 18.03
CA MET A 93 -1.89 4.28 17.66
C MET A 93 -3.02 4.70 18.61
N ASN A 94 -3.81 3.75 19.12
CA ASN A 94 -4.84 4.04 20.10
C ASN A 94 -4.24 4.44 21.45
N ASN A 95 -3.20 3.75 21.91
CA ASN A 95 -2.48 4.06 23.13
C ASN A 95 -1.78 5.41 23.05
N PHE A 96 -1.09 5.68 21.93
CA PHE A 96 -0.43 6.96 21.68
C PHE A 96 -1.43 8.12 21.74
N ARG A 97 -2.60 7.97 21.11
CA ARG A 97 -3.66 8.99 21.16
C ARG A 97 -4.21 9.20 22.57
N SER A 98 -4.50 8.11 23.27
CA SER A 98 -5.09 8.19 24.62
C SER A 98 -4.16 8.95 25.57
N ARG A 99 -2.85 8.71 25.47
CA ARG A 99 -1.83 9.41 26.30
C ARG A 99 -1.66 10.87 25.91
N ASN A 100 -1.86 11.20 24.64
CA ASN A 100 -1.65 12.55 24.11
C ASN A 100 -2.97 13.27 23.80
N SER A 101 -4.09 12.83 24.40
CA SER A 101 -5.38 13.49 24.24
C SER A 101 -5.29 14.96 24.65
N PHE A 102 -5.88 15.82 23.80
CA PHE A 102 -5.87 17.28 23.99
C PHE A 102 -4.49 17.97 23.93
N SER A 103 -3.44 17.22 23.56
CA SER A 103 -2.09 17.76 23.38
C SER A 103 -1.76 17.95 21.91
N ARG A 104 -0.94 18.96 21.60
CA ARG A 104 -0.29 19.08 20.29
C ARG A 104 0.96 18.23 20.30
N VAL A 105 1.07 17.29 19.37
CA VAL A 105 2.18 16.35 19.32
C VAL A 105 2.95 16.54 18.03
N THR A 106 4.27 16.52 18.10
CA THR A 106 5.12 16.55 16.90
C THR A 106 5.17 15.18 16.25
N PHE A 107 5.38 15.16 14.95
CA PHE A 107 5.58 13.91 14.21
C PHE A 107 6.83 13.18 14.68
N GLU A 108 7.88 13.92 15.03
CA GLU A 108 9.14 13.39 15.52
C GLU A 108 8.94 12.61 16.83
N CYS A 109 8.13 13.12 17.75
CA CYS A 109 7.79 12.41 18.99
C CYS A 109 7.05 11.08 18.70
N LEU A 110 6.10 11.10 17.77
CA LEU A 110 5.44 9.86 17.32
C LEU A 110 6.44 8.90 16.70
N ALA A 111 7.35 9.39 15.86
CA ALA A 111 8.32 8.56 15.14
C ALA A 111 9.31 7.89 16.11
N GLU A 112 9.81 8.63 17.11
CA GLU A 112 10.69 8.08 18.15
C GLU A 112 10.02 6.95 18.95
N GLU A 113 8.75 7.14 19.35
CA GLU A 113 8.00 6.09 20.04
C GLU A 113 7.74 4.89 19.13
N PHE A 114 7.44 5.14 17.86
CA PHE A 114 7.17 4.11 16.87
C PHE A 114 8.42 3.26 16.57
N GLU A 115 9.57 3.91 16.40
CA GLU A 115 10.86 3.25 16.19
C GLU A 115 11.23 2.36 17.37
N ARG A 116 11.04 2.86 18.60
CA ARG A 116 11.31 2.10 19.83
C ARG A 116 10.44 0.85 19.97
N GLU A 117 9.16 0.93 19.55
CA GLU A 117 8.20 -0.17 19.65
C GLU A 117 8.40 -1.22 18.55
N PHE A 118 8.64 -0.78 17.31
CA PHE A 118 8.60 -1.65 16.13
C PHE A 118 9.94 -1.78 15.39
N ASN A 119 10.99 -1.11 15.83
CA ASN A 119 12.26 -1.04 15.11
C ASN A 119 12.06 -0.65 13.63
N PHE A 120 11.23 0.36 13.40
CA PHE A 120 10.87 0.90 12.09
C PHE A 120 11.11 2.40 12.08
N ASP A 121 12.06 2.86 11.26
CA ASP A 121 12.34 4.30 11.09
C ASP A 121 11.24 4.97 10.27
N LEU A 122 10.30 5.58 10.99
CA LEU A 122 9.17 6.29 10.38
C LEU A 122 9.62 7.62 9.76
N VAL A 123 10.72 8.22 10.23
CA VAL A 123 11.28 9.45 9.66
C VAL A 123 11.88 9.15 8.30
N GLU A 124 12.71 8.12 8.19
CA GLU A 124 13.32 7.69 6.93
C GLU A 124 12.24 7.36 5.89
N ALA A 125 11.26 6.54 6.25
CA ALA A 125 10.14 6.18 5.36
C ALA A 125 9.36 7.42 4.90
N THR A 126 9.19 8.42 5.78
CA THR A 126 8.53 9.67 5.44
C THR A 126 9.40 10.57 4.57
N CYS A 127 10.72 10.62 4.81
CA CYS A 127 11.66 11.33 3.92
C CYS A 127 11.58 10.78 2.50
N GLU A 128 11.68 9.45 2.33
CA GLU A 128 11.52 8.82 1.02
C GLU A 128 10.18 9.20 0.39
N LEU A 129 9.09 9.13 1.17
CA LEU A 129 7.75 9.46 0.69
C LEU A 129 7.63 10.89 0.14
N TYR A 130 8.30 11.87 0.77
CA TYR A 130 8.26 13.28 0.37
C TYR A 130 9.21 13.60 -0.78
N ASP A 131 10.37 12.97 -0.81
CA ASP A 131 11.47 13.33 -1.71
C ASP A 131 11.59 12.45 -2.94
N GLN A 132 10.93 11.28 -2.93
CA GLN A 132 10.95 10.35 -4.06
C GLN A 132 10.37 10.99 -5.32
N HIS A 133 11.18 11.00 -6.38
CA HIS A 133 10.79 11.32 -7.75
C HIS A 133 10.47 10.04 -8.51
N GLY A 134 9.42 10.08 -9.30
CA GLY A 134 8.99 8.93 -10.07
C GLY A 134 8.18 7.92 -9.25
N LEU A 135 7.64 6.95 -9.96
CA LEU A 135 6.81 5.88 -9.41
C LEU A 135 7.32 4.53 -9.91
N ALA A 136 7.09 3.49 -9.12
CA ALA A 136 7.43 2.13 -9.50
C ALA A 136 6.69 1.70 -10.78
N ALA A 137 7.35 0.93 -11.62
CA ALA A 137 6.77 0.29 -12.81
C ALA A 137 6.82 -1.22 -12.61
N LEU A 138 5.73 -1.77 -12.11
CA LEU A 138 5.61 -3.17 -11.70
C LEU A 138 4.97 -4.00 -12.81
N ARG A 139 5.58 -5.13 -13.15
CA ARG A 139 5.04 -6.11 -14.10
C ARG A 139 4.92 -7.46 -13.43
N VAL A 140 3.69 -7.98 -13.38
CA VAL A 140 3.40 -9.33 -12.90
C VAL A 140 3.52 -10.30 -14.07
N GLN A 141 4.18 -11.43 -13.85
CA GLN A 141 4.38 -12.50 -14.82
C GLN A 141 4.53 -13.86 -14.13
N ASP A 142 4.53 -14.94 -14.91
CA ASP A 142 4.78 -16.31 -14.47
C ASP A 142 3.89 -16.72 -13.28
N ILE A 143 2.57 -16.51 -13.44
CA ILE A 143 1.61 -16.87 -12.41
C ILE A 143 1.34 -18.36 -12.51
N GLU A 144 1.64 -19.05 -11.43
CA GLU A 144 1.51 -20.51 -11.34
C GLU A 144 0.75 -20.88 -10.07
N GLN A 145 -0.18 -21.78 -10.23
CA GLN A 145 -0.85 -22.44 -9.14
C GLN A 145 -0.37 -23.89 -9.09
N TYR A 146 0.03 -24.34 -7.92
CA TYR A 146 0.55 -25.69 -7.72
C TYR A 146 0.19 -26.23 -6.33
N THR A 147 0.22 -27.55 -6.19
CA THR A 147 0.04 -28.18 -4.89
C THR A 147 1.36 -28.14 -4.12
N GLY A 148 1.32 -27.60 -2.90
CA GLY A 148 2.48 -27.60 -2.00
C GLY A 148 2.95 -29.01 -1.66
N LYS A 149 4.19 -29.14 -1.21
CA LYS A 149 4.73 -30.46 -0.83
C LYS A 149 4.11 -30.93 0.48
N GLY A 150 3.68 -32.18 0.52
CA GLY A 150 3.06 -32.78 1.71
C GLY A 150 1.65 -32.21 1.97
N ASN A 151 1.38 -31.71 3.18
CA ASN A 151 0.08 -31.19 3.61
C ASN A 151 -0.10 -29.66 3.45
N GLU A 152 0.76 -29.01 2.66
CA GLU A 152 0.75 -27.53 2.55
C GLU A 152 -0.45 -26.98 1.74
N GLY A 153 -1.21 -27.82 1.07
CA GLY A 153 -2.36 -27.39 0.29
C GLY A 153 -1.98 -26.63 -1.00
N PRO A 154 -2.95 -25.93 -1.60
CA PRO A 154 -2.72 -25.18 -2.83
C PRO A 154 -1.88 -23.93 -2.56
N MET A 155 -0.94 -23.66 -3.45
CA MET A 155 -0.01 -22.55 -3.41
C MET A 155 -0.16 -21.69 -4.66
N LEU A 156 -0.03 -20.38 -4.52
CA LEU A 156 0.15 -19.46 -5.64
C LEU A 156 1.57 -18.93 -5.66
N ALA A 157 2.18 -18.95 -6.83
CA ALA A 157 3.43 -18.23 -7.07
C ALA A 157 3.31 -17.30 -8.27
N PHE A 158 3.98 -16.16 -8.21
CA PHE A 158 4.10 -15.24 -9.32
C PHE A 158 5.40 -14.46 -9.22
N SER A 159 5.89 -13.98 -10.34
CA SER A 159 7.05 -13.10 -10.40
C SER A 159 6.60 -11.66 -10.57
N VAL A 160 7.27 -10.73 -9.90
CA VAL A 160 7.05 -9.29 -10.08
C VAL A 160 8.37 -8.65 -10.45
N TRP A 161 8.41 -8.03 -11.61
CA TRP A 161 9.54 -7.24 -12.05
C TRP A 161 9.26 -5.75 -11.87
N ASN A 162 10.16 -5.07 -11.18
CA ASN A 162 10.17 -3.61 -11.07
C ASN A 162 11.20 -3.04 -12.03
N SER A 163 10.74 -2.47 -13.14
CA SER A 163 11.64 -1.92 -14.17
C SER A 163 12.05 -0.47 -13.92
N SER A 164 11.63 0.12 -12.81
CA SER A 164 11.95 1.49 -12.42
C SER A 164 13.15 1.56 -11.48
N ASP A 165 13.61 2.76 -11.20
CA ASP A 165 14.70 3.09 -10.26
C ASP A 165 14.22 3.41 -8.84
N VAL A 166 12.92 3.23 -8.57
CA VAL A 166 12.31 3.43 -7.25
C VAL A 166 11.66 2.14 -6.74
N ASN A 167 11.63 1.96 -5.43
CA ASN A 167 10.97 0.81 -4.81
C ASN A 167 9.46 0.84 -5.03
N GLY A 168 8.85 -0.33 -5.22
CA GLY A 168 7.41 -0.47 -5.37
C GLY A 168 6.82 -1.46 -4.39
N ILE A 169 5.52 -1.37 -4.15
CA ILE A 169 4.79 -2.32 -3.31
C ILE A 169 3.67 -2.95 -4.12
N ILE A 170 3.60 -4.28 -4.05
CA ILE A 170 2.45 -5.04 -4.53
C ILE A 170 1.75 -5.68 -3.35
N SER A 171 0.42 -5.61 -3.33
CA SER A 171 -0.43 -6.26 -2.34
C SER A 171 -1.17 -7.40 -2.98
N ALA A 172 -1.28 -8.53 -2.28
CA ALA A 172 -2.07 -9.66 -2.70
C ALA A 172 -3.32 -9.79 -1.81
N TYR A 173 -4.47 -9.96 -2.45
CA TYR A 173 -5.76 -10.15 -1.78
C TYR A 173 -6.43 -11.39 -2.33
N THR A 174 -7.12 -12.12 -1.46
CA THR A 174 -7.99 -13.23 -1.84
C THR A 174 -9.42 -12.92 -1.41
N ASP A 175 -10.40 -13.51 -2.09
CA ASP A 175 -11.75 -13.53 -1.55
C ASP A 175 -11.82 -14.43 -0.32
N LYS A 176 -12.84 -14.25 0.52
CA LYS A 176 -13.01 -15.09 1.71
C LYS A 176 -13.61 -16.45 1.41
N GLY A 177 -14.05 -16.70 0.17
CA GLY A 177 -14.71 -17.95 -0.25
C GLY A 177 -16.08 -18.18 0.39
N ASP A 178 -16.62 -17.23 1.16
CA ASP A 178 -17.90 -17.31 1.83
C ASP A 178 -19.04 -16.61 1.06
N GLY A 179 -18.76 -16.19 -0.17
CA GLY A 179 -19.66 -15.41 -1.01
C GLY A 179 -19.76 -13.93 -0.61
N SER A 180 -19.01 -13.50 0.41
CA SER A 180 -18.85 -12.08 0.73
C SER A 180 -18.00 -11.39 -0.33
N ARG A 181 -18.17 -10.07 -0.48
CA ARG A 181 -17.28 -9.26 -1.32
C ARG A 181 -16.03 -8.79 -0.57
N ASP A 182 -15.85 -9.27 0.64
CA ASP A 182 -14.71 -8.89 1.47
C ASP A 182 -13.45 -9.59 0.99
N LEU A 183 -12.39 -8.84 0.87
CA LEU A 183 -11.07 -9.34 0.53
C LEU A 183 -10.19 -9.49 1.76
N LEU A 184 -9.45 -10.58 1.81
CA LEU A 184 -8.39 -10.80 2.78
C LEU A 184 -7.06 -10.34 2.18
N ASN A 185 -6.35 -9.48 2.89
CA ASN A 185 -4.97 -9.17 2.53
C ASN A 185 -4.09 -10.37 2.91
N VAL A 186 -3.50 -11.00 1.91
CA VAL A 186 -2.55 -12.11 2.08
C VAL A 186 -1.16 -11.59 2.43
N GLY A 187 -0.78 -10.44 1.88
CA GLY A 187 0.50 -9.79 2.16
C GLY A 187 0.75 -8.56 1.30
N ASP A 188 1.63 -7.73 1.83
CA ASP A 188 2.19 -6.57 1.14
C ASP A 188 3.70 -6.86 0.91
N PHE A 189 4.16 -6.75 -0.34
CA PHE A 189 5.50 -7.16 -0.74
C PHE A 189 6.26 -5.99 -1.36
N MET A 190 7.43 -5.68 -0.79
CA MET A 190 8.34 -4.68 -1.35
C MET A 190 9.12 -5.29 -2.51
N ILE A 191 9.10 -4.62 -3.66
CA ILE A 191 9.90 -4.96 -4.84
C ILE A 191 10.90 -3.84 -5.04
N ARG A 192 12.18 -4.15 -4.86
CA ARG A 192 13.22 -3.15 -5.00
C ARG A 192 13.37 -2.66 -6.44
N ALA A 193 13.93 -1.48 -6.57
CA ALA A 193 14.27 -0.89 -7.86
C ALA A 193 15.11 -1.84 -8.71
N GLY A 194 14.71 -2.06 -9.97
CA GLY A 194 15.43 -2.93 -10.91
C GLY A 194 15.37 -4.43 -10.62
N GLU A 195 14.70 -4.87 -9.55
CA GLU A 195 14.65 -6.28 -9.16
C GLU A 195 13.44 -7.03 -9.73
N CYS A 196 13.64 -8.34 -9.91
CA CYS A 196 12.57 -9.31 -10.14
C CYS A 196 12.45 -10.21 -8.90
N SER A 197 11.32 -10.21 -8.26
CA SER A 197 11.05 -11.01 -7.06
C SER A 197 9.99 -12.07 -7.34
N ARG A 198 10.25 -13.31 -6.93
CA ARG A 198 9.25 -14.38 -6.94
C ARG A 198 8.57 -14.45 -5.59
N ILE A 199 7.26 -14.30 -5.59
CA ILE A 199 6.40 -14.31 -4.42
C ILE A 199 5.60 -15.61 -4.42
N CYS A 200 5.48 -16.24 -3.25
CA CYS A 200 4.76 -17.48 -3.08
C CYS A 200 4.01 -17.45 -1.75
N PHE A 201 2.74 -17.85 -1.75
CA PHE A 201 1.93 -17.96 -0.54
C PHE A 201 0.86 -19.06 -0.65
N PRO A 202 0.43 -19.62 0.51
CA PRO A 202 -0.62 -20.61 0.53
C PRO A 202 -1.98 -19.98 0.20
N LEU A 203 -2.83 -20.74 -0.51
CA LEU A 203 -4.22 -20.41 -0.75
C LEU A 203 -5.11 -21.24 0.16
N SER A 204 -6.22 -20.66 0.65
CA SER A 204 -7.26 -21.48 1.25
C SER A 204 -8.01 -22.25 0.15
N HIS A 205 -8.51 -23.44 0.46
CA HIS A 205 -9.23 -24.29 -0.52
C HIS A 205 -10.50 -23.65 -1.09
N SER A 206 -10.97 -22.57 -0.50
CA SER A 206 -12.21 -21.87 -0.89
C SER A 206 -11.98 -20.58 -1.70
N VAL A 207 -10.74 -20.30 -2.11
CA VAL A 207 -10.42 -19.05 -2.82
C VAL A 207 -10.79 -19.16 -4.29
N GLY A 208 -11.71 -18.30 -4.75
CA GLY A 208 -12.13 -18.22 -6.15
C GLY A 208 -11.20 -17.39 -7.04
N GLY A 209 -10.39 -16.53 -6.45
CA GLY A 209 -9.45 -15.69 -7.19
C GLY A 209 -8.48 -14.90 -6.30
N VAL A 210 -7.48 -14.32 -6.94
CA VAL A 210 -6.52 -13.42 -6.30
C VAL A 210 -6.49 -12.09 -7.04
N ILE A 211 -6.44 -11.01 -6.27
CA ILE A 211 -6.24 -9.67 -6.78
C ILE A 211 -4.85 -9.22 -6.36
N LEU A 212 -4.02 -8.88 -7.35
CA LEU A 212 -2.72 -8.27 -7.14
C LEU A 212 -2.84 -6.78 -7.42
N GLN A 213 -2.57 -5.95 -6.42
CA GLN A 213 -2.68 -4.50 -6.52
C GLN A 213 -1.31 -3.85 -6.44
N SER A 214 -0.94 -3.07 -7.43
CA SER A 214 0.23 -2.20 -7.39
C SER A 214 -0.13 -0.92 -6.61
N ASN A 215 0.64 -0.63 -5.55
CA ASN A 215 0.39 0.53 -4.71
C ASN A 215 1.27 1.70 -5.14
N LEU A 216 0.65 2.84 -5.46
CA LEU A 216 1.33 4.05 -5.91
C LEU A 216 2.38 3.75 -6.99
N ALA A 217 1.94 3.17 -8.10
CA ALA A 217 2.78 2.79 -9.22
C ALA A 217 2.31 3.47 -10.52
N GLN A 218 3.13 3.40 -11.57
CA GLN A 218 2.77 3.91 -12.91
C GLN A 218 1.67 3.09 -13.58
N ASN A 219 1.42 1.88 -13.07
CA ASN A 219 0.47 0.94 -13.65
C ASN A 219 -0.97 1.46 -13.54
N ILE A 220 -1.68 1.51 -14.68
CA ILE A 220 -3.10 1.82 -14.75
C ILE A 220 -3.75 0.80 -15.71
N PRO A 221 -4.72 -0.02 -15.24
CA PRO A 221 -5.19 -0.12 -13.85
C PRO A 221 -4.13 -0.73 -12.93
N GLY A 222 -4.15 -0.30 -11.66
CA GLY A 222 -3.23 -0.81 -10.63
C GLY A 222 -3.55 -2.24 -10.15
N ASN A 223 -4.63 -2.85 -10.65
CA ASN A 223 -5.12 -4.14 -10.18
C ASN A 223 -5.02 -5.21 -11.27
N TYR A 224 -4.48 -6.36 -10.92
CA TYR A 224 -4.47 -7.58 -11.72
C TYR A 224 -5.38 -8.59 -11.05
N ILE A 225 -6.43 -9.04 -11.74
CA ILE A 225 -7.41 -9.99 -11.22
C ILE A 225 -7.15 -11.35 -11.87
N TYR A 226 -6.92 -12.37 -11.07
CA TYR A 226 -6.78 -13.75 -11.48
C TYR A 226 -7.90 -14.58 -10.88
N ASN A 227 -8.74 -15.13 -11.73
CA ASN A 227 -9.74 -16.10 -11.33
C ASN A 227 -9.13 -17.51 -11.48
N PHE A 228 -9.23 -18.31 -10.44
CA PHE A 228 -8.82 -19.70 -10.50
C PHE A 228 -9.93 -20.51 -11.17
N MET A 229 -9.55 -21.31 -12.15
CA MET A 229 -10.40 -22.44 -12.52
C MET A 229 -10.35 -23.45 -11.36
N GLU A 230 -11.51 -24.06 -11.04
CA GLU A 230 -11.60 -25.07 -10.00
C GLU A 230 -10.44 -26.07 -10.13
N PHE A 231 -9.74 -26.34 -9.01
CA PHE A 231 -8.80 -27.45 -8.99
C PHE A 231 -9.57 -28.70 -9.39
N PRO A 232 -9.09 -29.52 -10.32
CA PRO A 232 -9.63 -30.84 -10.48
C PRO A 232 -9.49 -31.53 -9.13
N GLN A 233 -10.60 -31.83 -8.48
CA GLN A 233 -10.60 -32.69 -7.31
C GLN A 233 -10.03 -34.01 -7.81
N GLU A 234 -8.83 -34.37 -7.32
CA GLU A 234 -8.32 -35.71 -7.54
C GLU A 234 -9.36 -36.69 -6.98
N ALA A 235 -9.91 -37.51 -7.87
CA ALA A 235 -10.91 -38.53 -7.57
C ALA A 235 -10.26 -39.72 -6.86
#